data_c2d0ccc9bdbb019b974b473de5da7eac
#
_entry.id   c2d0ccc9bdbb019b974b473de5da7eac
#
_cell.length_a   1.000
_cell.length_b   1.000
_cell.length_c   1.000
_cell.angle_alpha   90.00
_cell.angle_beta   90.00
_cell.angle_gamma   90.00
#
_symmetry.space_group_name_H-M   'P 1'
#
loop_
_entity.id
_entity.type
_entity.pdbx_description
1 polymer ?
#
loop_
_entity_poly.entity_id
_entity_poly.type
_entity_poly.pdbx_seq_one_letter_code
_entity_poly.pdbx_strand_id
1 'polypeptide(L)'
;MGIAAICGSSRENGNTEELVNRLVDGLDADKIYLRNYHIEPVSDYRHSNKAPFYPDDDYRGLISRVLEKDILIFATPIYWYGMSGLMKNFIDRWSQTLIENGRSAFKHEMAKKTVYVAAVGDDDPRLKGLPLIQQFQYIFDFMNMTFDGYLLGKGNKPGGVMTDREAIASANELRRKLTEAETGRKA
;
A
#
# COMPACT_ATOMS: atom_id res chain seq x y z
N MET A 1 7.41 1.88 -16.93
CA MET A 1 7.29 2.06 -15.45
C MET A 1 5.94 1.51 -15.03
N GLY A 2 5.91 0.49 -14.18
CA GLY A 2 4.66 -0.10 -13.70
C GLY A 2 4.24 0.52 -12.36
N ILE A 3 2.98 0.91 -12.24
CA ILE A 3 2.40 1.45 -11.00
C ILE A 3 1.39 0.43 -10.44
N ALA A 4 1.40 0.18 -9.12
CA ALA A 4 0.31 -0.51 -8.45
C ALA A 4 -0.23 0.31 -7.28
N ALA A 5 -1.55 0.38 -7.17
CA ALA A 5 -2.25 0.89 -6.00
C ALA A 5 -2.86 -0.28 -5.22
N ILE A 6 -2.29 -0.55 -4.04
CA ILE A 6 -2.69 -1.64 -3.15
C ILE A 6 -3.72 -1.09 -2.18
N CYS A 7 -4.99 -1.45 -2.37
CA CYS A 7 -6.13 -0.88 -1.67
C CYS A 7 -6.59 -1.79 -0.52
N GLY A 8 -6.35 -1.36 0.72
CA GLY A 8 -6.70 -2.08 1.94
C GLY A 8 -8.08 -1.74 2.52
N SER A 9 -8.96 -1.08 1.76
CA SER A 9 -10.33 -0.82 2.20
C SER A 9 -11.22 -2.04 1.98
N SER A 10 -12.01 -2.40 2.98
CA SER A 10 -13.08 -3.41 2.84
C SER A 10 -14.33 -2.85 2.18
N ARG A 11 -14.46 -1.53 2.10
CA ARG A 11 -15.62 -0.86 1.50
C ARG A 11 -15.33 -0.55 0.03
N GLU A 12 -16.25 -0.91 -0.85
CA GLU A 12 -16.27 -0.46 -2.24
C GLU A 12 -16.71 1.00 -2.32
N ASN A 13 -16.12 1.75 -3.24
CA ASN A 13 -16.40 3.17 -3.46
C ASN A 13 -16.30 4.01 -2.17
N GLY A 14 -15.39 3.59 -1.25
CA GLY A 14 -15.12 4.33 -0.03
C GLY A 14 -14.11 5.45 -0.24
N ASN A 15 -13.97 6.31 0.75
CA ASN A 15 -13.09 7.49 0.68
C ASN A 15 -11.65 7.18 0.28
N THR A 16 -11.08 6.08 0.76
CA THR A 16 -9.72 5.67 0.38
C THR A 16 -9.62 5.33 -1.10
N GLU A 17 -10.62 4.62 -1.64
CA GLU A 17 -10.68 4.26 -3.05
C GLU A 17 -10.89 5.48 -3.95
N GLU A 18 -11.75 6.42 -3.55
CA GLU A 18 -11.96 7.68 -4.26
C GLU A 18 -10.68 8.53 -4.30
N LEU A 19 -9.95 8.60 -3.19
CA LEU A 19 -8.68 9.32 -3.14
C LEU A 19 -7.65 8.68 -4.07
N VAL A 20 -7.56 7.34 -4.08
CA VAL A 20 -6.69 6.60 -5.02
C VAL A 20 -7.11 6.83 -6.46
N ASN A 21 -8.40 6.74 -6.77
CA ASN A 21 -8.90 6.98 -8.12
C ASN A 21 -8.48 8.38 -8.62
N ARG A 22 -8.55 9.38 -7.74
CA ARG A 22 -8.08 10.74 -8.05
C ARG A 22 -6.58 10.81 -8.28
N LEU A 23 -5.81 10.08 -7.48
CA LEU A 23 -4.35 10.06 -7.54
C LEU A 23 -3.84 9.41 -8.82
N VAL A 24 -4.47 8.32 -9.27
CA VAL A 24 -4.02 7.56 -10.45
C VAL A 24 -4.85 7.86 -11.71
N ASP A 25 -5.68 8.89 -11.70
CA ASP A 25 -6.51 9.28 -12.82
C ASP A 25 -5.64 9.62 -14.05
N GLY A 26 -5.89 8.90 -15.16
CA GLY A 26 -5.11 9.04 -16.41
C GLY A 26 -3.76 8.32 -16.41
N LEU A 27 -3.37 7.60 -15.34
CA LEU A 27 -2.17 6.76 -15.28
C LEU A 27 -2.53 5.30 -15.56
N ASP A 28 -1.60 4.55 -16.18
CA ASP A 28 -1.71 3.09 -16.31
C ASP A 28 -1.31 2.43 -14.98
N ALA A 29 -2.22 2.47 -14.03
CA ALA A 29 -2.03 1.96 -12.68
C ALA A 29 -2.88 0.71 -12.41
N ASP A 30 -2.22 -0.32 -11.96
CA ASP A 30 -2.84 -1.57 -11.54
C ASP A 30 -3.47 -1.41 -10.15
N LYS A 31 -4.80 -1.40 -10.05
CA LYS A 31 -5.52 -1.28 -8.77
C LYS A 31 -5.79 -2.66 -8.18
N ILE A 32 -5.12 -2.97 -7.09
CA ILE A 32 -5.22 -4.24 -6.36
C ILE A 32 -6.09 -4.03 -5.12
N TYR A 33 -7.33 -4.49 -5.17
CA TYR A 33 -8.26 -4.40 -4.04
C TYR A 33 -8.12 -5.62 -3.15
N LEU A 34 -7.46 -5.49 -1.99
CA LEU A 34 -7.19 -6.61 -1.08
C LEU A 34 -8.46 -7.31 -0.59
N ARG A 35 -9.60 -6.63 -0.58
CA ARG A 35 -10.90 -7.22 -0.24
C ARG A 35 -11.37 -8.33 -1.19
N ASN A 36 -10.81 -8.38 -2.40
CA ASN A 36 -11.18 -9.35 -3.42
C ASN A 36 -10.31 -10.62 -3.39
N TYR A 37 -9.39 -10.70 -2.42
CA TYR A 37 -8.44 -11.79 -2.30
C TYR A 37 -8.54 -12.44 -0.92
N HIS A 38 -8.41 -13.75 -0.91
CA HIS A 38 -8.31 -14.51 0.31
C HIS A 38 -6.85 -14.60 0.73
N ILE A 39 -6.49 -13.95 1.83
CA ILE A 39 -5.15 -13.98 2.41
C ILE A 39 -5.28 -14.42 3.86
N GLU A 40 -4.85 -15.64 4.15
CA GLU A 40 -4.81 -16.15 5.52
C GLU A 40 -3.79 -15.38 6.35
N PRO A 41 -4.05 -15.15 7.64
CA PRO A 41 -3.08 -14.56 8.55
C PRO A 41 -1.77 -15.34 8.57
N VAL A 42 -0.65 -14.62 8.78
CA VAL A 42 0.64 -15.27 8.95
C VAL A 42 0.64 -16.16 10.19
N SER A 43 1.14 -17.38 10.03
CA SER A 43 1.42 -18.28 11.16
C SER A 43 2.92 -18.27 11.45
N ASP A 44 3.28 -17.93 12.69
CA ASP A 44 4.69 -17.86 13.07
C ASP A 44 5.23 -19.23 13.49
N TYR A 45 5.98 -19.84 12.59
CA TYR A 45 6.66 -21.12 12.83
C TYR A 45 8.15 -20.96 13.18
N ARG A 46 8.64 -19.72 13.30
CA ARG A 46 10.02 -19.47 13.72
C ARG A 46 10.27 -20.10 15.09
N HIS A 47 11.39 -20.79 15.21
CA HIS A 47 11.78 -21.50 16.44
C HIS A 47 10.89 -22.69 16.81
N SER A 48 10.06 -23.17 15.89
CA SER A 48 9.31 -24.41 16.06
C SER A 48 10.00 -25.58 15.34
N ASN A 49 9.77 -26.80 15.80
CA ASN A 49 10.23 -28.01 15.10
C ASN A 49 9.32 -28.41 13.92
N LYS A 50 8.32 -27.57 13.60
CA LYS A 50 7.39 -27.82 12.50
C LYS A 50 7.94 -27.21 11.21
N ALA A 51 7.80 -27.91 10.11
CA ALA A 51 8.05 -27.34 8.80
C ALA A 51 7.12 -26.12 8.59
N PRO A 52 7.61 -25.03 7.97
CA PRO A 52 6.76 -23.91 7.61
C PRO A 52 5.58 -24.40 6.76
N PHE A 53 4.38 -24.10 7.22
CA PHE A 53 3.16 -24.33 6.45
C PHE A 53 2.72 -22.99 5.86
N TYR A 54 2.57 -22.95 4.56
CA TYR A 54 2.08 -21.78 3.84
C TYR A 54 0.70 -22.11 3.28
N PRO A 55 -0.31 -21.32 3.62
CA PRO A 55 -1.67 -21.52 3.10
C PRO A 55 -1.71 -21.53 1.58
N ASP A 56 -2.59 -22.35 1.03
CA ASP A 56 -2.98 -22.27 -0.38
C ASP A 56 -4.04 -21.17 -0.53
N ASP A 57 -3.56 -19.94 -0.74
CA ASP A 57 -4.35 -18.73 -0.81
C ASP A 57 -3.83 -17.79 -1.91
N ASP A 58 -4.44 -16.62 -2.06
CA ASP A 58 -4.12 -15.68 -3.15
C ASP A 58 -2.80 -14.90 -2.94
N TYR A 59 -2.16 -15.02 -1.77
CA TYR A 59 -1.00 -14.19 -1.42
C TYR A 59 0.15 -14.30 -2.42
N ARG A 60 0.51 -15.52 -2.85
CA ARG A 60 1.63 -15.72 -3.78
C ARG A 60 1.41 -15.04 -5.13
N GLY A 61 0.20 -15.15 -5.66
CA GLY A 61 -0.17 -14.45 -6.89
C GLY A 61 -0.09 -12.93 -6.73
N LEU A 62 -0.57 -12.43 -5.61
CA LEU A 62 -0.54 -11.00 -5.29
C LEU A 62 0.87 -10.44 -5.15
N ILE A 63 1.73 -11.10 -4.37
CA ILE A 63 3.09 -10.59 -4.16
C ILE A 63 3.91 -10.63 -5.45
N SER A 64 3.73 -11.65 -6.30
CA SER A 64 4.37 -11.71 -7.61
C SER A 64 3.96 -10.51 -8.47
N ARG A 65 2.68 -10.19 -8.52
CA ARG A 65 2.13 -9.04 -9.25
C ARG A 65 2.68 -7.70 -8.73
N VAL A 66 2.83 -7.56 -7.40
CA VAL A 66 3.43 -6.38 -6.77
C VAL A 66 4.91 -6.25 -7.11
N LEU A 67 5.63 -7.37 -7.18
CA LEU A 67 7.06 -7.38 -7.50
C LEU A 67 7.36 -6.91 -8.94
N GLU A 68 6.43 -7.04 -9.87
CA GLU A 68 6.55 -6.54 -11.25
C GLU A 68 6.47 -5.01 -11.38
N LYS A 69 6.06 -4.31 -10.33
CA LYS A 69 5.83 -2.86 -10.38
C LYS A 69 7.02 -2.07 -9.83
N ASP A 70 7.25 -0.89 -10.37
CA ASP A 70 8.32 0.02 -9.93
C ASP A 70 7.83 0.97 -8.82
N ILE A 71 6.56 1.38 -8.89
CA ILE A 71 5.93 2.29 -7.93
C ILE A 71 4.76 1.59 -7.24
N LEU A 72 4.74 1.68 -5.91
CA LEU A 72 3.67 1.11 -5.10
C LEU A 72 3.00 2.23 -4.28
N ILE A 73 1.68 2.27 -4.35
CA ILE A 73 0.85 3.17 -3.56
C ILE A 73 0.06 2.33 -2.56
N PHE A 74 0.41 2.40 -1.29
CA PHE A 74 -0.30 1.72 -0.22
C PHE A 74 -1.47 2.58 0.25
N ALA A 75 -2.69 2.15 -0.06
CA ALA A 75 -3.90 2.91 0.24
C ALA A 75 -4.73 2.21 1.31
N THR A 76 -4.97 2.86 2.44
CA THR A 76 -5.66 2.26 3.58
C THR A 76 -6.56 3.25 4.32
N PRO A 77 -7.74 2.84 4.81
CA PRO A 77 -8.42 3.63 5.82
C PRO A 77 -7.61 3.65 7.11
N ILE A 78 -7.75 4.73 7.88
CA ILE A 78 -7.15 4.83 9.22
C ILE A 78 -8.15 4.20 10.20
N TYR A 79 -7.82 3.02 10.72
CA TYR A 79 -8.59 2.33 11.75
C TYR A 79 -7.78 2.25 13.03
N TRP A 80 -8.31 2.81 14.13
CA TRP A 80 -7.60 2.86 15.40
C TRP A 80 -6.15 3.38 15.26
N TYR A 81 -6.01 4.44 14.46
CA TYR A 81 -4.75 5.15 14.19
C TYR A 81 -3.68 4.32 13.47
N GLY A 82 -4.06 3.16 12.94
CA GLY A 82 -3.23 2.26 12.16
C GLY A 82 -3.83 1.91 10.80
N MET A 83 -3.12 1.07 10.05
CA MET A 83 -3.63 0.54 8.78
C MET A 83 -4.75 -0.48 9.02
N SER A 84 -5.56 -0.72 7.99
CA SER A 84 -6.62 -1.73 8.04
C SER A 84 -6.06 -3.14 8.26
N GLY A 85 -6.87 -4.04 8.80
CA GLY A 85 -6.51 -5.45 8.94
C GLY A 85 -6.15 -6.12 7.61
N LEU A 86 -6.83 -5.77 6.51
CA LEU A 86 -6.49 -6.28 5.17
C LEU A 86 -5.08 -5.87 4.75
N MET A 87 -4.74 -4.60 4.93
CA MET A 87 -3.39 -4.10 4.59
C MET A 87 -2.34 -4.73 5.50
N LYS A 88 -2.60 -4.80 6.80
CA LYS A 88 -1.66 -5.39 7.76
C LYS A 88 -1.43 -6.87 7.47
N ASN A 89 -2.49 -7.63 7.20
CA ASN A 89 -2.39 -9.04 6.88
C ASN A 89 -1.54 -9.28 5.61
N PHE A 90 -1.76 -8.49 4.55
CA PHE A 90 -0.93 -8.58 3.35
C PHE A 90 0.56 -8.32 3.64
N ILE A 91 0.87 -7.29 4.44
CA ILE A 91 2.25 -6.95 4.80
C ILE A 91 2.87 -8.02 5.73
N ASP A 92 2.12 -8.55 6.68
CA ASP A 92 2.62 -9.59 7.59
C ASP A 92 3.05 -10.85 6.82
N ARG A 93 2.38 -11.16 5.72
CA ARG A 93 2.73 -12.27 4.84
C ARG A 93 4.04 -12.06 4.08
N TRP A 94 4.63 -10.85 4.05
CA TRP A 94 5.99 -10.64 3.54
C TRP A 94 7.02 -11.47 4.31
N SER A 95 6.73 -11.80 5.58
CA SER A 95 7.56 -12.73 6.36
C SER A 95 7.69 -14.11 5.70
N GLN A 96 6.65 -14.59 5.03
CA GLN A 96 6.69 -15.81 4.22
C GLN A 96 7.64 -15.64 3.03
N THR A 97 7.49 -14.56 2.25
CA THR A 97 8.33 -14.31 1.07
C THR A 97 9.80 -14.14 1.43
N LEU A 98 10.10 -13.52 2.60
CA LEU A 98 11.47 -13.42 3.13
C LEU A 98 12.11 -14.79 3.38
N ILE A 99 11.32 -15.80 3.72
CA ILE A 99 11.78 -17.16 3.95
C ILE A 99 11.87 -17.93 2.63
N GLU A 100 10.82 -17.90 1.80
CA GLU A 100 10.71 -18.67 0.56
C GLU A 100 11.74 -18.25 -0.50
N ASN A 101 11.85 -16.95 -0.75
CA ASN A 101 12.75 -16.41 -1.78
C ASN A 101 14.16 -16.13 -1.25
N GLY A 102 14.37 -16.29 0.05
CA GLY A 102 15.57 -15.81 0.74
C GLY A 102 15.52 -14.30 1.03
N ARG A 103 15.89 -13.95 2.26
CA ARG A 103 15.79 -12.58 2.79
C ARG A 103 16.47 -11.53 1.91
N SER A 104 17.65 -11.84 1.39
CA SER A 104 18.42 -10.90 0.56
C SER A 104 17.75 -10.66 -0.80
N ALA A 105 17.25 -11.70 -1.46
CA ALA A 105 16.63 -11.60 -2.78
C ALA A 105 15.33 -10.76 -2.74
N PHE A 106 14.44 -11.05 -1.79
CA PHE A 106 13.20 -10.30 -1.67
C PHE A 106 13.46 -8.83 -1.30
N LYS A 107 14.37 -8.56 -0.35
CA LYS A 107 14.76 -7.17 -0.02
C LYS A 107 15.39 -6.44 -1.20
N HIS A 108 16.21 -7.13 -2.01
CA HIS A 108 16.81 -6.54 -3.21
C HIS A 108 15.73 -6.11 -4.22
N GLU A 109 14.69 -6.94 -4.44
CA GLU A 109 13.59 -6.56 -5.33
C GLU A 109 12.74 -5.42 -4.76
N MET A 110 12.49 -5.41 -3.47
CA MET A 110 11.73 -4.33 -2.82
C MET A 110 12.50 -3.01 -2.79
N ALA A 111 13.82 -3.04 -2.64
CA ALA A 111 14.68 -1.85 -2.63
C ALA A 111 14.67 -1.05 -3.95
N LYS A 112 14.26 -1.67 -5.05
CA LYS A 112 14.12 -1.01 -6.36
C LYS A 112 12.86 -0.13 -6.47
N LYS A 113 11.96 -0.21 -5.47
CA LYS A 113 10.63 0.38 -5.55
C LYS A 113 10.57 1.73 -4.86
N THR A 114 9.86 2.67 -5.51
CA THR A 114 9.42 3.92 -4.89
C THR A 114 8.03 3.72 -4.33
N VAL A 115 7.81 4.13 -3.08
CA VAL A 115 6.56 3.87 -2.39
C VAL A 115 5.91 5.14 -1.85
N TYR A 116 4.59 5.15 -1.90
CA TYR A 116 3.72 6.20 -1.37
C TYR A 116 2.65 5.60 -0.46
N VAL A 117 2.15 6.41 0.46
CA VAL A 117 1.01 6.04 1.31
C VAL A 117 -0.14 7.01 1.10
N ALA A 118 -1.34 6.49 0.88
CA ALA A 118 -2.58 7.26 0.84
C ALA A 118 -3.51 6.74 1.95
N ALA A 119 -3.84 7.57 2.94
CA ALA A 119 -4.72 7.12 4.01
C ALA A 119 -5.84 8.13 4.28
N VAL A 120 -7.02 7.62 4.64
CA VAL A 120 -8.20 8.44 4.93
C VAL A 120 -8.77 8.05 6.28
N GLY A 121 -9.06 9.06 7.09
CA GLY A 121 -9.73 8.94 8.39
C GLY A 121 -10.65 10.12 8.67
N ASP A 122 -11.38 10.08 9.78
CA ASP A 122 -12.30 11.15 10.17
C ASP A 122 -11.73 12.03 11.30
N ASP A 123 -11.05 11.40 12.27
CA ASP A 123 -10.58 12.03 13.50
C ASP A 123 -9.20 12.65 13.32
N ASP A 124 -9.17 13.88 12.78
CA ASP A 124 -7.95 14.67 12.55
C ASP A 124 -6.79 13.85 11.93
N PRO A 125 -7.00 13.30 10.72
CA PRO A 125 -6.06 12.35 10.13
C PRO A 125 -4.67 12.93 9.88
N ARG A 126 -4.53 14.25 9.71
CA ARG A 126 -3.22 14.90 9.48
C ARG A 126 -2.31 14.87 10.70
N LEU A 127 -2.90 14.81 11.88
CA LEU A 127 -2.16 14.65 13.15
C LEU A 127 -2.20 13.20 13.63
N LYS A 128 -3.40 12.64 13.77
CA LYS A 128 -3.59 11.32 14.37
C LYS A 128 -3.33 10.16 13.41
N GLY A 129 -3.17 10.42 12.13
CA GLY A 129 -2.70 9.45 11.14
C GLY A 129 -1.17 9.29 11.10
N LEU A 130 -0.41 10.17 11.75
CA LEU A 130 1.07 10.10 11.76
C LEU A 130 1.62 8.78 12.34
N PRO A 131 1.04 8.14 13.37
CA PRO A 131 1.48 6.83 13.83
C PRO A 131 1.40 5.75 12.72
N LEU A 132 0.36 5.79 11.87
CA LEU A 132 0.24 4.90 10.70
C LEU A 132 1.38 5.18 9.70
N ILE A 133 1.66 6.44 9.42
CA ILE A 133 2.76 6.81 8.51
C ILE A 133 4.10 6.34 9.06
N GLN A 134 4.35 6.51 10.35
CA GLN A 134 5.56 6.03 11.00
C GLN A 134 5.68 4.49 10.95
N GLN A 135 4.57 3.76 11.08
CA GLN A 135 4.55 2.31 10.92
C GLN A 135 4.99 1.91 9.51
N PHE A 136 4.45 2.56 8.47
CA PHE A 136 4.87 2.34 7.10
C PHE A 136 6.34 2.69 6.87
N GLN A 137 6.81 3.82 7.42
CA GLN A 137 8.21 4.23 7.33
C GLN A 137 9.14 3.10 7.80
N TYR A 138 8.91 2.55 8.99
CA TYR A 138 9.73 1.46 9.52
C TYR A 138 9.66 0.17 8.68
N ILE A 139 8.49 -0.13 8.11
CA ILE A 139 8.33 -1.28 7.21
C ILE A 139 9.17 -1.06 5.94
N PHE A 140 9.09 0.12 5.34
CA PHE A 140 9.82 0.45 4.12
C PHE A 140 11.32 0.55 4.36
N ASP A 141 11.76 1.13 5.46
CA ASP A 141 13.15 1.17 5.88
C ASP A 141 13.72 -0.24 6.06
N PHE A 142 12.96 -1.14 6.72
CA PHE A 142 13.36 -2.54 6.87
C PHE A 142 13.56 -3.23 5.52
N MET A 143 12.74 -2.90 4.51
CA MET A 143 12.81 -3.45 3.16
C MET A 143 13.74 -2.68 2.22
N ASN A 144 14.39 -1.60 2.68
CA ASN A 144 15.21 -0.67 1.91
C ASN A 144 14.49 0.00 0.74
N MET A 145 13.18 0.19 0.84
CA MET A 145 12.37 0.86 -0.18
C MET A 145 12.52 2.38 -0.10
N THR A 146 12.37 3.07 -1.23
CA THR A 146 12.37 4.54 -1.25
C THR A 146 10.99 5.08 -0.91
N PHE A 147 10.81 5.57 0.32
CA PHE A 147 9.56 6.21 0.73
C PHE A 147 9.57 7.69 0.29
N ASP A 148 8.81 8.03 -0.74
CA ASP A 148 8.86 9.35 -1.40
C ASP A 148 7.70 10.28 -1.01
N GLY A 149 6.74 9.80 -0.21
CA GLY A 149 5.71 10.66 0.33
C GLY A 149 4.42 9.98 0.73
N TYR A 150 3.56 10.79 1.35
CA TYR A 150 2.24 10.34 1.77
C TYR A 150 1.19 11.44 1.64
N LEU A 151 -0.07 11.03 1.64
CA LEU A 151 -1.21 11.94 1.74
C LEU A 151 -2.23 11.40 2.74
N LEU A 152 -2.76 12.32 3.55
CA LEU A 152 -3.75 12.05 4.58
C LEU A 152 -5.01 12.84 4.27
N GLY A 153 -6.11 12.12 4.00
CA GLY A 153 -7.41 12.70 3.70
C GLY A 153 -8.39 12.59 4.85
N LYS A 154 -9.26 13.58 4.98
CA LYS A 154 -10.37 13.58 5.94
C LYS A 154 -11.66 13.17 5.24
N GLY A 155 -12.32 12.12 5.75
CA GLY A 155 -13.60 11.69 5.24
C GLY A 155 -14.19 10.56 6.09
N ASN A 156 -15.47 10.71 6.47
CA ASN A 156 -16.24 9.72 7.24
C ASN A 156 -17.22 8.97 6.32
N LYS A 157 -18.20 9.70 5.77
CA LYS A 157 -19.18 9.13 4.86
C LYS A 157 -18.56 8.92 3.48
N PRO A 158 -19.04 7.96 2.67
CA PRO A 158 -18.63 7.83 1.28
C PRO A 158 -18.71 9.18 0.55
N GLY A 159 -17.71 9.52 -0.23
CA GLY A 159 -17.60 10.82 -0.91
C GLY A 159 -17.04 11.95 -0.04
N GLY A 160 -16.92 11.76 1.28
CA GLY A 160 -16.50 12.83 2.20
C GLY A 160 -15.09 13.35 1.90
N VAL A 161 -14.16 12.50 1.49
CA VAL A 161 -12.79 12.91 1.15
C VAL A 161 -12.73 13.86 -0.03
N MET A 162 -13.72 13.83 -0.92
CA MET A 162 -13.77 14.73 -2.08
C MET A 162 -14.06 16.19 -1.69
N THR A 163 -14.50 16.44 -0.46
CA THR A 163 -14.65 17.80 0.11
C THR A 163 -13.38 18.29 0.81
N ASP A 164 -12.40 17.42 1.03
CA ASP A 164 -11.10 17.76 1.63
C ASP A 164 -10.18 18.35 0.55
N ARG A 165 -10.20 19.68 0.44
CA ARG A 165 -9.43 20.41 -0.59
C ARG A 165 -7.93 20.15 -0.53
N GLU A 166 -7.37 19.99 0.67
CA GLU A 166 -5.95 19.74 0.87
C GLU A 166 -5.56 18.33 0.41
N ALA A 167 -6.36 17.32 0.76
CA ALA A 167 -6.13 15.95 0.28
C ALA A 167 -6.24 15.86 -1.25
N ILE A 168 -7.21 16.55 -1.85
CA ILE A 168 -7.36 16.58 -3.32
C ILE A 168 -6.20 17.33 -3.98
N ALA A 169 -5.72 18.43 -3.42
CA ALA A 169 -4.56 19.14 -3.94
C ALA A 169 -3.30 18.27 -3.89
N SER A 170 -3.05 17.59 -2.76
CA SER A 170 -1.93 16.66 -2.60
C SER A 170 -2.01 15.47 -3.55
N ALA A 171 -3.21 14.92 -3.78
CA ALA A 171 -3.42 13.84 -4.74
C ALA A 171 -3.11 14.30 -6.19
N ASN A 172 -3.54 15.51 -6.56
CA ASN A 172 -3.24 16.07 -7.88
C ASN A 172 -1.74 16.35 -8.08
N GLU A 173 -1.06 16.83 -7.04
CA GLU A 173 0.38 17.08 -7.08
C GLU A 173 1.15 15.77 -7.27
N LEU A 174 0.82 14.74 -6.48
CA LEU A 174 1.45 13.44 -6.61
C LEU A 174 1.18 12.82 -7.99
N ARG A 175 -0.06 12.91 -8.48
CA ARG A 175 -0.41 12.47 -9.83
C ARG A 175 0.49 13.14 -10.89
N ARG A 176 0.68 14.46 -10.79
CA ARG A 176 1.56 15.19 -11.71
C ARG A 176 2.99 14.66 -11.68
N LYS A 177 3.56 14.44 -10.49
CA LYS A 177 4.89 13.85 -10.31
C LYS A 177 4.99 12.47 -11.00
N LEU A 178 3.99 11.62 -10.79
CA LEU A 178 3.94 10.28 -11.38
C LEU A 178 3.84 10.35 -12.92
N THR A 179 3.04 11.26 -13.46
CA THR A 179 2.92 11.47 -14.92
C THR A 179 4.25 11.94 -15.52
N GLU A 180 4.94 12.87 -14.88
CA GLU A 180 6.26 13.36 -15.33
C GLU A 180 7.31 12.23 -15.32
N ALA A 181 7.30 11.39 -14.28
CA ALA A 181 8.18 10.23 -14.18
C ALA A 181 7.90 9.17 -15.27
N GLU A 182 6.63 9.01 -15.67
CA GLU A 182 6.22 8.09 -16.73
C GLU A 182 6.67 8.59 -18.13
N THR A 183 6.52 9.89 -18.37
CA THR A 183 6.87 10.52 -19.65
C THR A 183 8.38 10.71 -19.81
N GLY A 184 9.10 11.10 -18.77
CA GLY A 184 10.55 11.31 -18.79
C GLY A 184 11.38 10.04 -19.01
N ARG A 185 10.81 8.84 -18.82
CA ARG A 185 11.45 7.55 -19.13
C ARG A 185 11.15 7.02 -20.54
N LYS A 186 10.19 7.64 -21.27
CA LYS A 186 9.85 7.29 -22.65
C LYS A 186 10.63 8.13 -23.68
N ALA A 187 11.37 9.13 -23.23
CA ALA A 187 12.25 9.99 -24.03
C ALA A 187 13.72 9.56 -23.90
#